data_3fc264b77346e6688efbbb099e75421f
#
_entry.id   3fc264b77346e6688efbbb099e75421f
#
_cell.length_a   1.000
_cell.length_b   1.000
_cell.length_c   1.000
_cell.angle_alpha   90.00
_cell.angle_beta   90.00
_cell.angle_gamma   90.00
#
_symmetry.space_group_name_H-M   'P 1'
#
loop_
_entity.id
_entity.type
_entity.pdbx_description
1 polymer ?
#
loop_
_entity_poly.entity_id
_entity_poly.type
_entity_poly.pdbx_seq_one_letter_code
_entity_poly.pdbx_strand_id
1 'polypeptide(L)'
;PAKVAKCIESLKNSCSLPVTIKHRIGVDEDDSFRNLNNFVRHVANAGADRFTVHARKAILKGLNPKQNRTIPPLKYDVVKKLKKLNPELLIEINGGFNSIDKSIKALGDFDGVMIGRSVYKHPLRWSEIDQKVYGINTKPKFASEIIFSLIPYIEKHMSNGGKSWDICKHLINLVEGIPKAKIWR
;
A
#
# COMPACT_ATOMS: atom_id res chain seq x y z
N PRO A 1 -16.90 7.86 -12.40
CA PRO A 1 -17.37 6.78 -11.51
C PRO A 1 -17.98 5.61 -12.28
N ALA A 2 -18.92 5.83 -13.23
CA ALA A 2 -19.67 4.77 -13.92
C ALA A 2 -18.82 3.68 -14.60
N LYS A 3 -17.74 4.05 -15.29
CA LYS A 3 -16.85 3.06 -15.92
C LYS A 3 -16.16 2.18 -14.89
N VAL A 4 -15.76 2.76 -13.75
CA VAL A 4 -15.12 2.00 -12.66
C VAL A 4 -16.13 1.06 -12.00
N ALA A 5 -17.35 1.52 -11.75
CA ALA A 5 -18.43 0.70 -11.22
C ALA A 5 -18.71 -0.52 -12.12
N LYS A 6 -18.83 -0.33 -13.43
CA LYS A 6 -19.00 -1.44 -14.39
C LYS A 6 -17.85 -2.45 -14.35
N CYS A 7 -16.59 -1.99 -14.16
CA CYS A 7 -15.46 -2.90 -14.00
C CYS A 7 -15.59 -3.72 -12.69
N ILE A 8 -15.99 -3.10 -11.59
CA ILE A 8 -16.22 -3.80 -10.32
C ILE A 8 -17.32 -4.83 -10.45
N GLU A 9 -18.47 -4.47 -11.02
CA GLU A 9 -19.59 -5.38 -11.29
C GLU A 9 -19.13 -6.59 -12.10
N SER A 10 -18.38 -6.35 -13.19
CA SER A 10 -17.85 -7.43 -14.03
C SER A 10 -16.91 -8.37 -13.28
N LEU A 11 -16.03 -7.83 -12.41
CA LEU A 11 -15.14 -8.62 -11.58
C LEU A 11 -15.91 -9.43 -10.55
N LYS A 12 -16.88 -8.82 -9.87
CA LYS A 12 -17.72 -9.51 -8.87
C LYS A 12 -18.55 -10.62 -9.48
N ASN A 13 -19.02 -10.45 -10.71
CA ASN A 13 -19.76 -11.48 -11.45
C ASN A 13 -18.86 -12.62 -11.95
N SER A 14 -17.55 -12.36 -12.09
CA SER A 14 -16.60 -13.33 -12.63
C SER A 14 -15.91 -14.20 -11.57
N CYS A 15 -15.89 -13.77 -10.30
CA CYS A 15 -15.23 -14.51 -9.21
C CYS A 15 -15.81 -14.17 -7.84
N SER A 16 -15.61 -15.07 -6.87
CA SER A 16 -15.99 -14.89 -5.46
C SER A 16 -14.94 -14.15 -4.62
N LEU A 17 -13.83 -13.73 -5.23
CA LEU A 17 -12.76 -13.03 -4.50
C LEU A 17 -13.17 -11.61 -4.12
N PRO A 18 -12.62 -11.07 -3.02
CA PRO A 18 -12.82 -9.67 -2.67
C PRO A 18 -12.27 -8.75 -3.78
N VAL A 19 -13.08 -7.78 -4.20
CA VAL A 19 -12.68 -6.76 -5.20
C VAL A 19 -12.40 -5.46 -4.47
N THR A 20 -11.15 -5.02 -4.49
CA THR A 20 -10.70 -3.81 -3.81
C THR A 20 -10.34 -2.71 -4.79
N ILE A 21 -10.48 -1.46 -4.38
CA ILE A 21 -10.12 -0.32 -5.20
C ILE A 21 -9.07 0.55 -4.51
N LYS A 22 -8.04 0.94 -5.25
CA LYS A 22 -7.04 1.90 -4.80
C LYS A 22 -7.14 3.18 -5.64
N HIS A 23 -7.39 4.30 -4.97
CA HIS A 23 -7.54 5.59 -5.65
C HIS A 23 -6.93 6.75 -4.87
N ARG A 24 -6.97 7.95 -5.45
CA ARG A 24 -6.57 9.21 -4.81
C ARG A 24 -7.79 10.01 -4.39
N ILE A 25 -7.57 11.09 -3.62
CA ILE A 25 -8.64 11.96 -3.16
C ILE A 25 -9.20 12.89 -4.24
N GLY A 26 -8.59 12.96 -5.43
CA GLY A 26 -9.00 13.78 -6.55
C GLY A 26 -7.94 13.80 -7.65
N VAL A 27 -8.26 14.44 -8.76
CA VAL A 27 -7.39 14.60 -9.94
C VAL A 27 -7.49 16.04 -10.44
N ASP A 28 -6.34 16.70 -10.62
CA ASP A 28 -6.22 18.09 -11.06
C ASP A 28 -7.17 19.03 -10.28
N GLU A 29 -8.11 19.68 -10.95
CA GLU A 29 -9.09 20.59 -10.33
C GLU A 29 -10.33 19.86 -9.77
N ASP A 30 -10.50 18.58 -10.08
CA ASP A 30 -11.57 17.74 -9.53
C ASP A 30 -11.11 17.09 -8.21
N ASP A 31 -11.00 17.90 -7.15
CA ASP A 31 -10.57 17.47 -5.81
C ASP A 31 -11.56 17.83 -4.70
N SER A 32 -12.82 18.09 -5.05
CA SER A 32 -13.86 18.36 -4.07
C SER A 32 -14.20 17.12 -3.24
N PHE A 33 -14.49 17.34 -1.94
CA PHE A 33 -14.95 16.25 -1.06
C PHE A 33 -16.24 15.60 -1.57
N ARG A 34 -17.15 16.39 -2.14
CA ARG A 34 -18.39 15.89 -2.73
C ARG A 34 -18.12 14.87 -3.84
N ASN A 35 -17.22 15.18 -4.75
CA ASN A 35 -16.88 14.29 -5.86
C ASN A 35 -16.18 13.02 -5.38
N LEU A 36 -15.28 13.13 -4.40
CA LEU A 36 -14.64 11.99 -3.75
C LEU A 36 -15.69 11.07 -3.11
N ASN A 37 -16.59 11.61 -2.31
CA ASN A 37 -17.63 10.83 -1.65
C ASN A 37 -18.60 10.18 -2.65
N ASN A 38 -19.02 10.93 -3.68
CA ASN A 38 -19.86 10.38 -4.74
C ASN A 38 -19.17 9.24 -5.50
N PHE A 39 -17.87 9.36 -5.78
CA PHE A 39 -17.09 8.29 -6.39
C PHE A 39 -17.11 7.05 -5.52
N VAL A 40 -16.75 7.17 -4.24
CA VAL A 40 -16.67 6.04 -3.30
C VAL A 40 -18.02 5.34 -3.16
N ARG A 41 -19.11 6.10 -2.94
CA ARG A 41 -20.44 5.51 -2.82
C ARG A 41 -20.91 4.82 -4.10
N HIS A 42 -20.65 5.41 -5.26
CA HIS A 42 -21.01 4.81 -6.54
C HIS A 42 -20.30 3.48 -6.78
N VAL A 43 -19.01 3.40 -6.43
CA VAL A 43 -18.21 2.18 -6.58
C VAL A 43 -18.54 1.16 -5.48
N ALA A 44 -18.86 1.59 -4.27
CA ALA A 44 -19.35 0.71 -3.21
C ALA A 44 -20.67 0.03 -3.60
N ASN A 45 -21.61 0.77 -4.18
CA ASN A 45 -22.88 0.22 -4.67
C ASN A 45 -22.68 -0.82 -5.78
N ALA A 46 -21.60 -0.73 -6.54
CA ALA A 46 -21.21 -1.73 -7.55
C ALA A 46 -20.54 -3.00 -6.94
N GLY A 47 -20.38 -3.05 -5.62
CA GLY A 47 -19.88 -4.23 -4.90
C GLY A 47 -18.39 -4.20 -4.55
N ALA A 48 -17.72 -3.05 -4.55
CA ALA A 48 -16.35 -2.97 -4.05
C ALA A 48 -16.29 -3.27 -2.55
N ASP A 49 -15.43 -4.20 -2.14
CA ASP A 49 -15.32 -4.69 -0.77
C ASP A 49 -14.44 -3.80 0.12
N ARG A 50 -13.47 -3.06 -0.47
CA ARG A 50 -12.52 -2.25 0.29
C ARG A 50 -11.93 -1.13 -0.56
N PHE A 51 -11.68 0.01 0.09
CA PHE A 51 -11.12 1.22 -0.52
C PHE A 51 -9.77 1.56 0.11
N THR A 52 -8.69 1.58 -0.68
CA THR A 52 -7.41 2.13 -0.24
C THR A 52 -7.25 3.53 -0.81
N VAL A 53 -7.33 4.53 0.05
CA VAL A 53 -7.32 5.94 -0.35
C VAL A 53 -5.95 6.58 -0.14
N HIS A 54 -5.26 6.93 -1.22
CA HIS A 54 -4.05 7.73 -1.13
C HIS A 54 -4.42 9.20 -0.84
N ALA A 55 -4.02 9.70 0.33
CA ALA A 55 -4.40 11.02 0.84
C ALA A 55 -3.77 12.20 0.08
N ARG A 56 -3.52 12.05 -1.24
CA ARG A 56 -3.04 13.10 -2.15
C ARG A 56 -3.90 13.13 -3.40
N LYS A 57 -4.15 14.32 -3.97
CA LYS A 57 -4.67 14.40 -5.33
C LYS A 57 -3.60 14.01 -6.37
N ALA A 58 -4.02 13.61 -7.55
CA ALA A 58 -3.15 13.51 -8.72
C ALA A 58 -3.10 14.84 -9.46
N ILE A 59 -1.93 15.23 -9.93
CA ILE A 59 -1.74 16.35 -10.85
C ILE A 59 -1.19 15.74 -12.14
N LEU A 60 -2.02 15.66 -13.17
CA LEU A 60 -1.67 14.99 -14.43
C LEU A 60 -0.82 15.88 -15.33
N LYS A 61 -1.08 17.20 -15.26
CA LYS A 61 -0.31 18.18 -16.05
C LYS A 61 0.84 18.74 -15.22
N GLY A 62 2.08 18.61 -15.71
CA GLY A 62 3.27 19.20 -15.13
C GLY A 62 3.99 18.41 -14.04
N LEU A 63 3.46 17.30 -13.55
CA LEU A 63 4.12 16.43 -12.59
C LEU A 63 4.28 14.99 -13.11
N ASN A 64 5.51 14.48 -13.04
CA ASN A 64 5.76 13.08 -13.31
C ASN A 64 5.24 12.16 -12.14
N PRO A 65 5.19 10.83 -12.33
CA PRO A 65 4.69 9.91 -11.29
C PRO A 65 5.45 9.96 -9.96
N LYS A 66 6.76 10.26 -9.96
CA LYS A 66 7.58 10.42 -8.74
C LYS A 66 7.18 11.69 -7.99
N GLN A 67 7.05 12.80 -8.69
CA GLN A 67 6.63 14.09 -8.15
C GLN A 67 5.20 14.02 -7.59
N ASN A 68 4.28 13.37 -8.28
CA ASN A 68 2.91 13.13 -7.81
C ASN A 68 2.81 12.35 -6.50
N ARG A 69 3.87 11.65 -6.08
CA ARG A 69 3.93 10.95 -4.80
C ARG A 69 4.55 11.76 -3.68
N THR A 70 5.07 12.97 -3.98
CA THR A 70 5.81 13.78 -3.01
C THR A 70 5.31 15.22 -2.92
N ILE A 71 5.02 15.89 -4.04
CA ILE A 71 4.70 17.31 -4.11
C ILE A 71 3.28 17.62 -3.61
N PRO A 72 2.19 16.98 -4.12
CA PRO A 72 0.86 17.29 -3.60
C PRO A 72 0.77 17.00 -2.09
N PRO A 73 0.17 17.89 -1.28
CA PRO A 73 0.10 17.71 0.16
C PRO A 73 -0.72 16.47 0.55
N LEU A 74 -0.38 15.87 1.68
CA LEU A 74 -1.17 14.83 2.31
C LEU A 74 -2.34 15.45 3.06
N LYS A 75 -3.57 15.08 2.71
CA LYS A 75 -4.81 15.55 3.31
C LYS A 75 -5.50 14.37 4.03
N TYR A 76 -4.97 13.95 5.18
CA TYR A 76 -5.54 12.83 5.96
C TYR A 76 -6.92 13.17 6.53
N ASP A 77 -7.17 14.43 6.86
CA ASP A 77 -8.44 14.97 7.32
C ASP A 77 -9.57 14.69 6.34
N VAL A 78 -9.31 14.82 5.03
CA VAL A 78 -10.27 14.51 3.96
C VAL A 78 -10.67 13.03 3.98
N VAL A 79 -9.70 12.13 4.14
CA VAL A 79 -9.96 10.68 4.19
C VAL A 79 -10.65 10.29 5.50
N LYS A 80 -10.27 10.93 6.62
CA LYS A 80 -10.95 10.76 7.90
C LYS A 80 -12.41 11.19 7.84
N LYS A 81 -12.70 12.33 7.18
CA LYS A 81 -14.07 12.78 6.94
C LYS A 81 -14.84 11.78 6.06
N LEU A 82 -14.19 11.20 5.04
CA LEU A 82 -14.78 10.18 4.17
C LEU A 82 -15.18 8.93 5.00
N LYS A 83 -14.29 8.42 5.86
CA LYS A 83 -14.58 7.28 6.74
C LYS A 83 -15.71 7.58 7.72
N LYS A 84 -15.71 8.76 8.33
CA LYS A 84 -16.79 9.15 9.25
C LYS A 84 -18.16 9.22 8.58
N LEU A 85 -18.23 9.62 7.31
CA LEU A 85 -19.48 9.73 6.55
C LEU A 85 -19.94 8.38 6.00
N ASN A 86 -19.04 7.40 5.90
CA ASN A 86 -19.31 6.06 5.38
C ASN A 86 -18.75 5.01 6.36
N PRO A 87 -19.28 4.92 7.60
CA PRO A 87 -18.75 4.06 8.64
C PRO A 87 -18.85 2.57 8.27
N GLU A 88 -19.80 2.19 7.42
CA GLU A 88 -20.03 0.85 6.93
C GLU A 88 -18.97 0.35 5.93
N LEU A 89 -18.26 1.27 5.25
CA LEU A 89 -17.27 0.91 4.26
C LEU A 89 -15.90 0.65 4.88
N LEU A 90 -15.20 -0.36 4.38
CA LEU A 90 -13.80 -0.61 4.74
C LEU A 90 -12.89 0.37 4.01
N ILE A 91 -12.37 1.35 4.73
CA ILE A 91 -11.51 2.42 4.18
C ILE A 91 -10.12 2.37 4.83
N GLU A 92 -9.13 2.07 4.02
CA GLU A 92 -7.72 2.10 4.38
C GLU A 92 -7.07 3.41 3.94
N ILE A 93 -6.20 3.95 4.79
CA ILE A 93 -5.39 5.13 4.47
C ILE A 93 -4.05 4.76 3.84
N ASN A 94 -3.65 5.49 2.81
CA ASN A 94 -2.33 5.37 2.19
C ASN A 94 -1.66 6.73 2.02
N GLY A 95 -0.33 6.74 2.08
CA GLY A 95 0.51 7.89 1.79
C GLY A 95 1.31 8.40 3.00
N GLY A 96 2.64 8.46 2.85
CA GLY A 96 3.55 9.09 3.83
C GLY A 96 3.76 8.32 5.14
N PHE A 97 3.33 7.06 5.23
CA PHE A 97 3.62 6.20 6.39
C PHE A 97 5.05 5.67 6.29
N ASN A 98 5.86 5.98 7.28
CA ASN A 98 7.30 5.68 7.35
C ASN A 98 7.76 5.10 8.69
N SER A 99 6.84 4.89 9.63
CA SER A 99 7.08 4.21 10.90
C SER A 99 5.86 3.40 11.35
N ILE A 100 6.10 2.37 12.15
CA ILE A 100 5.06 1.54 12.75
C ILE A 100 4.15 2.38 13.65
N ASP A 101 4.71 3.21 14.51
CA ASP A 101 3.93 4.03 15.46
C ASP A 101 2.96 4.99 14.75
N LYS A 102 3.42 5.63 13.66
CA LYS A 102 2.55 6.47 12.83
C LYS A 102 1.41 5.66 12.20
N SER A 103 1.69 4.42 11.81
CA SER A 103 0.69 3.53 11.24
C SER A 103 -0.32 3.06 12.29
N ILE A 104 0.14 2.68 13.47
CA ILE A 104 -0.73 2.31 14.61
C ILE A 104 -1.66 3.47 14.99
N LYS A 105 -1.12 4.69 15.09
CA LYS A 105 -1.94 5.88 15.38
C LYS A 105 -3.05 6.07 14.34
N ALA A 106 -2.76 5.80 13.07
CA ALA A 106 -3.75 5.93 12.00
C ALA A 106 -4.84 4.83 12.05
N LEU A 107 -4.54 3.63 12.56
CA LEU A 107 -5.53 2.56 12.73
C LEU A 107 -6.67 2.95 13.71
N GLY A 108 -6.48 3.94 14.57
CA GLY A 108 -7.56 4.49 15.40
C GLY A 108 -8.64 5.23 14.60
N ASP A 109 -8.36 5.65 13.39
CA ASP A 109 -9.28 6.42 12.53
C ASP A 109 -9.74 5.65 11.27
N PHE A 110 -9.06 4.56 10.90
CA PHE A 110 -9.25 3.83 9.65
C PHE A 110 -9.23 2.31 9.86
N ASP A 111 -9.84 1.57 8.95
CA ASP A 111 -9.88 0.10 8.99
C ASP A 111 -8.54 -0.55 8.62
N GLY A 112 -7.61 0.22 8.06
CA GLY A 112 -6.29 -0.25 7.70
C GLY A 112 -5.36 0.86 7.24
N VAL A 113 -4.08 0.52 7.15
CA VAL A 113 -3.02 1.41 6.66
C VAL A 113 -2.21 0.69 5.59
N MET A 114 -2.25 1.21 4.36
CA MET A 114 -1.40 0.69 3.29
C MET A 114 -0.04 1.38 3.28
N ILE A 115 1.02 0.59 3.41
CA ILE A 115 2.40 1.04 3.40
C ILE A 115 3.10 0.44 2.17
N GLY A 116 3.77 1.26 1.39
CA GLY A 116 4.46 0.81 0.17
C GLY A 116 5.96 1.08 0.24
N ARG A 117 6.38 2.23 -0.24
CA ARG A 117 7.79 2.57 -0.44
C ARG A 117 8.67 2.48 0.80
N SER A 118 8.13 2.75 1.98
CA SER A 118 8.89 2.68 3.23
C SER A 118 9.29 1.24 3.56
N VAL A 119 8.36 0.29 3.44
CA VAL A 119 8.66 -1.14 3.65
C VAL A 119 9.68 -1.64 2.62
N TYR A 120 9.49 -1.29 1.33
CA TYR A 120 10.42 -1.71 0.28
C TYR A 120 11.84 -1.16 0.45
N LYS A 121 11.96 0.11 0.88
CA LYS A 121 13.27 0.76 1.07
C LYS A 121 13.96 0.37 2.38
N HIS A 122 13.18 0.13 3.43
CA HIS A 122 13.67 -0.08 4.79
C HIS A 122 12.97 -1.28 5.44
N PRO A 123 13.03 -2.48 4.86
CA PRO A 123 12.21 -3.63 5.28
C PRO A 123 12.41 -3.99 6.76
N LEU A 124 13.63 -3.98 7.26
CA LEU A 124 13.90 -4.35 8.65
C LEU A 124 13.33 -3.38 9.69
N ARG A 125 13.03 -2.13 9.31
CA ARG A 125 12.33 -1.18 10.21
C ARG A 125 10.88 -1.59 10.48
N TRP A 126 10.36 -2.52 9.69
CA TRP A 126 8.99 -3.03 9.79
C TRP A 126 8.91 -4.44 10.36
N SER A 127 10.04 -4.99 10.81
CA SER A 127 10.14 -6.37 11.32
C SER A 127 9.29 -6.65 12.56
N GLU A 128 8.94 -5.61 13.32
CA GLU A 128 8.12 -5.72 14.53
C GLU A 128 6.62 -5.47 14.26
N ILE A 129 6.20 -5.32 13.00
CA ILE A 129 4.82 -4.95 12.67
C ILE A 129 3.80 -6.00 13.16
N ASP A 130 4.13 -7.28 13.01
CA ASP A 130 3.26 -8.39 13.41
C ASP A 130 3.02 -8.39 14.92
N GLN A 131 4.09 -8.15 15.69
CA GLN A 131 3.99 -8.03 17.14
C GLN A 131 3.20 -6.80 17.56
N LYS A 132 3.52 -5.63 17.01
CA LYS A 132 2.95 -4.35 17.45
C LYS A 132 1.51 -4.14 17.00
N VAL A 133 1.10 -4.69 15.87
CA VAL A 133 -0.24 -4.50 15.30
C VAL A 133 -1.15 -5.67 15.59
N TYR A 134 -0.64 -6.90 15.49
CA TYR A 134 -1.46 -8.11 15.62
C TYR A 134 -1.22 -8.88 16.93
N GLY A 135 -0.29 -8.43 17.76
CA GLY A 135 0.05 -9.13 19.01
C GLY A 135 0.72 -10.49 18.82
N ILE A 136 1.19 -10.79 17.61
CA ILE A 136 1.83 -12.07 17.29
C ILE A 136 3.23 -12.07 17.88
N ASN A 137 3.52 -13.01 18.79
CA ASN A 137 4.82 -13.11 19.44
C ASN A 137 5.86 -13.77 18.51
N THR A 138 6.33 -13.03 17.52
CA THR A 138 7.41 -13.42 16.63
C THR A 138 8.65 -12.57 16.90
N LYS A 139 9.82 -13.21 16.97
CA LYS A 139 11.09 -12.47 17.03
C LYS A 139 11.39 -11.85 15.65
N PRO A 140 11.82 -10.57 15.59
CA PRO A 140 12.31 -9.98 14.36
C PRO A 140 13.45 -10.82 13.78
N LYS A 141 13.37 -11.13 12.48
CA LYS A 141 14.40 -11.88 11.78
C LYS A 141 15.56 -10.98 11.38
N PHE A 142 16.78 -11.50 11.45
CA PHE A 142 17.95 -10.84 10.87
C PHE A 142 17.93 -10.92 9.33
N ALA A 143 18.61 -9.97 8.68
CA ALA A 143 18.73 -9.96 7.22
C ALA A 143 19.29 -11.29 6.66
N SER A 144 20.29 -11.87 7.32
CA SER A 144 20.87 -13.17 6.95
C SER A 144 19.85 -14.31 6.99
N GLU A 145 19.02 -14.38 8.03
CA GLU A 145 18.00 -15.43 8.17
C GLU A 145 16.97 -15.34 7.03
N ILE A 146 16.56 -14.12 6.68
CA ILE A 146 15.63 -13.88 5.56
C ILE A 146 16.26 -14.31 4.25
N ILE A 147 17.52 -13.93 3.99
CA ILE A 147 18.25 -14.28 2.76
C ILE A 147 18.40 -15.80 2.65
N PHE A 148 18.85 -16.47 3.71
CA PHE A 148 18.99 -17.94 3.69
C PHE A 148 17.64 -18.64 3.49
N SER A 149 16.55 -18.14 4.06
CA SER A 149 15.23 -18.74 3.88
C SER A 149 14.70 -18.62 2.44
N LEU A 150 15.23 -17.70 1.63
CA LEU A 150 14.85 -17.53 0.23
C LEU A 150 15.65 -18.38 -0.75
N ILE A 151 16.77 -18.99 -0.33
CA ILE A 151 17.60 -19.81 -1.23
C ILE A 151 16.80 -20.91 -1.93
N PRO A 152 16.00 -21.74 -1.25
CA PRO A 152 15.23 -22.79 -1.94
C PRO A 152 14.25 -22.24 -2.97
N TYR A 153 13.68 -21.06 -2.70
CA TYR A 153 12.79 -20.38 -3.64
C TYR A 153 13.55 -19.88 -4.88
N ILE A 154 14.76 -19.32 -4.68
CA ILE A 154 15.63 -18.85 -5.77
C ILE A 154 16.04 -20.04 -6.65
N GLU A 155 16.47 -21.16 -6.05
CA GLU A 155 16.85 -22.39 -6.76
C GLU A 155 15.69 -22.95 -7.59
N LYS A 156 14.49 -23.03 -7.00
CA LYS A 156 13.28 -23.43 -7.72
C LYS A 156 12.94 -22.49 -8.87
N HIS A 157 13.10 -21.18 -8.70
CA HIS A 157 12.88 -20.20 -9.77
C HIS A 157 13.88 -20.42 -10.92
N MET A 158 15.15 -20.63 -10.59
CA MET A 158 16.20 -20.89 -11.57
C MET A 158 15.99 -22.22 -12.32
N SER A 159 15.58 -23.29 -11.64
CA SER A 159 15.26 -24.57 -12.28
C SER A 159 14.11 -24.49 -13.28
N ASN A 160 13.21 -23.49 -13.12
CA ASN A 160 12.12 -23.17 -14.05
C ASN A 160 12.53 -22.17 -15.16
N GLY A 161 13.85 -21.92 -15.36
CA GLY A 161 14.37 -21.02 -16.39
C GLY A 161 14.44 -19.52 -15.98
N GLY A 162 14.10 -19.17 -14.76
CA GLY A 162 14.25 -17.82 -14.24
C GLY A 162 15.70 -17.47 -13.90
N LYS A 163 15.97 -16.19 -13.61
CA LYS A 163 17.29 -15.70 -13.21
C LYS A 163 17.28 -15.37 -11.71
N SER A 164 18.36 -15.70 -10.98
CA SER A 164 18.51 -15.33 -9.56
C SER A 164 18.31 -13.84 -9.32
N TRP A 165 18.73 -12.98 -10.26
CA TRP A 165 18.55 -11.54 -10.18
C TRP A 165 17.09 -11.08 -10.13
N ASP A 166 16.16 -11.84 -10.68
CA ASP A 166 14.72 -11.50 -10.62
C ASP A 166 14.23 -11.39 -9.18
N ILE A 167 14.83 -12.16 -8.28
CA ILE A 167 14.53 -12.16 -6.84
C ILE A 167 15.52 -11.30 -6.07
N CYS A 168 16.83 -11.49 -6.28
CA CYS A 168 17.89 -10.85 -5.50
C CYS A 168 17.87 -9.32 -5.59
N LYS A 169 17.44 -8.72 -6.71
CA LYS A 169 17.29 -7.27 -6.86
C LYS A 169 16.35 -6.64 -5.80
N HIS A 170 15.43 -7.40 -5.22
CA HIS A 170 14.52 -6.93 -4.18
C HIS A 170 15.10 -7.02 -2.77
N LEU A 171 16.21 -7.76 -2.58
CA LEU A 171 16.85 -7.98 -1.28
C LEU A 171 17.91 -6.91 -0.94
N ILE A 172 18.24 -6.04 -1.89
CA ILE A 172 19.31 -5.03 -1.76
C ILE A 172 19.12 -4.15 -0.52
N ASN A 173 17.87 -3.87 -0.16
CA ASN A 173 17.55 -2.99 0.97
C ASN A 173 17.56 -3.72 2.34
N LEU A 174 17.66 -5.04 2.39
CA LEU A 174 17.78 -5.79 3.64
C LEU A 174 19.09 -5.52 4.39
N VAL A 175 20.13 -5.12 3.67
CA VAL A 175 21.47 -4.86 4.23
C VAL A 175 21.71 -3.36 4.50
N GLU A 176 20.66 -2.54 4.57
CA GLU A 176 20.77 -1.11 4.89
C GLU A 176 21.39 -0.93 6.29
N GLY A 177 22.40 -0.05 6.37
CA GLY A 177 23.08 0.26 7.64
C GLY A 177 24.11 -0.80 8.11
N ILE A 178 24.27 -1.90 7.40
CA ILE A 178 25.26 -2.92 7.72
C ILE A 178 26.63 -2.51 7.15
N PRO A 179 27.73 -2.63 7.91
CA PRO A 179 29.09 -2.41 7.38
C PRO A 179 29.32 -3.22 6.11
N LYS A 180 29.98 -2.62 5.12
CA LYS A 180 30.26 -3.24 3.81
C LYS A 180 29.02 -3.54 2.94
N ALA A 181 27.85 -3.01 3.24
CA ALA A 181 26.63 -3.17 2.41
C ALA A 181 26.82 -2.78 0.93
N LYS A 182 27.83 -1.95 0.61
CA LYS A 182 28.20 -1.62 -0.79
C LYS A 182 28.67 -2.84 -1.60
N ILE A 183 29.27 -3.84 -0.95
CA ILE A 183 29.73 -5.06 -1.62
C ILE A 183 28.55 -5.95 -2.01
N TRP A 184 27.46 -5.90 -1.22
CA TRP A 184 26.24 -6.62 -1.49
C TRP A 184 25.44 -6.02 -2.68
N ARG A 185 25.53 -4.70 -2.89
CA ARG A 185 24.78 -3.97 -3.93
C ARG A 185 25.49 -3.98 -5.27
#